data_721b2b9f8701b3fdb5644d0d81b70758
#
_entry.id   721b2b9f8701b3fdb5644d0d81b70758
#
_cell.length_a   1.000
_cell.length_b   1.000
_cell.length_c   1.000
_cell.angle_alpha   90.00
_cell.angle_beta   90.00
_cell.angle_gamma   90.00
#
_symmetry.space_group_name_H-M   'P 1'
#
loop_
_entity.id
_entity.type
_entity.pdbx_description
1 polymer ?
#
loop_
_entity_poly.entity_id
_entity_poly.type
_entity_poly.pdbx_seq_one_letter_code
_entity_poly.pdbx_strand_id
1 'polypeptide(L)'
;MLVDDIGDVTITNDGATILKQLEVTHPAAKVLVELSQIQDREVGDGTTSVVILAAELLKRANDLVKNKVHPTSIMAGYRMALKESVNFIQKSLIVRQAQLSDESILQAAMTSMSSKLLAAESDFFANMVVTAMRGVKMTNA
;
A
#
# COMPACT_ATOMS: atom_id res chain seq x y z
N MET A 1 -12.72 7.49 12.20
CA MET A 1 -13.96 6.95 12.77
C MET A 1 -14.99 6.96 11.65
N LEU A 2 -15.55 5.82 11.35
CA LEU A 2 -16.62 5.61 10.37
C LEU A 2 -17.83 5.06 11.12
N VAL A 3 -19.01 5.49 10.75
CA VAL A 3 -20.28 5.01 11.30
C VAL A 3 -21.09 4.50 10.13
N ASP A 4 -21.52 3.25 10.19
CA ASP A 4 -22.37 2.66 9.17
C ASP A 4 -23.86 2.96 9.39
N ASP A 5 -24.72 2.51 8.45
CA ASP A 5 -26.17 2.78 8.48
C ASP A 5 -26.90 2.17 9.68
N ILE A 6 -26.29 1.17 10.31
CA ILE A 6 -26.84 0.49 11.50
C ILE A 6 -26.27 1.04 12.81
N GLY A 7 -25.36 2.06 12.72
CA GLY A 7 -24.79 2.73 13.87
C GLY A 7 -23.52 2.07 14.43
N ASP A 8 -22.96 1.08 13.77
CA ASP A 8 -21.70 0.48 14.16
C ASP A 8 -20.53 1.44 13.87
N VAL A 9 -19.63 1.55 14.86
CA VAL A 9 -18.49 2.48 14.80
C VAL A 9 -17.21 1.72 14.53
N THR A 10 -16.57 2.03 13.40
CA THR A 10 -15.25 1.50 13.06
C THR A 10 -14.19 2.60 13.20
N ILE A 11 -13.14 2.32 14.00
CA ILE A 11 -11.97 3.20 14.13
C ILE A 11 -10.80 2.55 13.44
N THR A 12 -10.37 3.12 12.31
CA THR A 12 -9.27 2.57 11.50
C THR A 12 -8.51 3.67 10.80
N ASN A 13 -7.25 3.40 10.45
CA ASN A 13 -6.42 4.18 9.54
C ASN A 13 -6.18 3.44 8.22
N ASP A 14 -6.62 2.19 8.11
CA ASP A 14 -6.45 1.39 6.92
C ASP A 14 -7.31 1.90 5.77
N GLY A 15 -6.65 2.21 4.64
CA GLY A 15 -7.32 2.74 3.45
C GLY A 15 -8.27 1.75 2.79
N ALA A 16 -7.95 0.45 2.80
CA ALA A 16 -8.82 -0.56 2.23
C ALA A 16 -10.14 -0.67 3.01
N THR A 17 -10.07 -0.70 4.34
CA THR A 17 -11.23 -0.71 5.21
C THR A 17 -12.08 0.56 5.04
N ILE A 18 -11.43 1.74 5.00
CA ILE A 18 -12.13 3.01 4.79
C ILE A 18 -12.86 3.02 3.46
N LEU A 19 -12.17 2.67 2.36
CA LEU A 19 -12.74 2.69 1.01
C LEU A 19 -13.85 1.66 0.83
N LYS A 20 -13.74 0.49 1.50
CA LYS A 20 -14.77 -0.54 1.47
C LYS A 20 -16.09 -0.09 2.12
N GLN A 21 -16.00 0.71 3.19
CA GLN A 21 -17.18 1.23 3.91
C GLN A 21 -17.79 2.46 3.25
N LEU A 22 -17.11 3.07 2.26
CA LEU A 22 -17.69 4.17 1.48
C LEU A 22 -18.70 3.61 0.49
N GLU A 23 -19.90 4.18 0.46
CA GLU A 23 -20.90 3.89 -0.56
C GLU A 23 -20.52 4.49 -1.91
N VAL A 24 -19.68 3.76 -2.66
CA VAL A 24 -19.25 4.18 -3.98
C VAL A 24 -20.22 3.64 -5.04
N THR A 25 -20.95 4.52 -5.70
CA THR A 25 -21.91 4.17 -6.75
C THR A 25 -21.29 4.10 -8.14
N HIS A 26 -20.30 4.96 -8.44
CA HIS A 26 -19.70 5.06 -9.77
C HIS A 26 -18.83 3.83 -10.11
N PRO A 27 -19.06 3.14 -11.27
CA PRO A 27 -18.33 1.92 -11.60
C PRO A 27 -16.81 2.08 -11.65
N ALA A 28 -16.30 3.17 -12.23
CA ALA A 28 -14.86 3.41 -12.30
C ALA A 28 -14.24 3.66 -10.89
N ALA A 29 -14.98 4.26 -9.97
CA ALA A 29 -14.51 4.43 -8.60
C ALA A 29 -14.50 3.11 -7.83
N LYS A 30 -15.43 2.17 -8.13
CA LYS A 30 -15.41 0.81 -7.57
C LYS A 30 -14.12 0.07 -7.92
N VAL A 31 -13.59 0.26 -9.14
CA VAL A 31 -12.29 -0.33 -9.53
C VAL A 31 -11.14 0.17 -8.65
N LEU A 32 -11.16 1.44 -8.23
CA LEU A 32 -10.17 1.97 -7.30
C LEU A 32 -10.31 1.38 -5.89
N VAL A 33 -11.54 1.12 -5.45
CA VAL A 33 -11.79 0.40 -4.18
C VAL A 33 -11.25 -1.03 -4.26
N GLU A 34 -11.53 -1.74 -5.35
CA GLU A 34 -11.00 -3.08 -5.59
C GLU A 34 -9.47 -3.11 -5.63
N LEU A 35 -8.84 -2.09 -6.24
CA LEU A 35 -7.39 -1.94 -6.27
C LEU A 35 -6.80 -1.85 -4.86
N SER A 36 -7.43 -1.07 -3.98
CA SER A 36 -7.02 -0.98 -2.58
C SER A 36 -7.14 -2.33 -1.85
N GLN A 37 -8.22 -3.07 -2.09
CA GLN A 37 -8.45 -4.39 -1.50
C GLN A 37 -7.46 -5.45 -2.01
N ILE A 38 -7.06 -5.36 -3.29
CA ILE A 38 -6.03 -6.24 -3.85
C ILE A 38 -4.68 -5.95 -3.18
N GLN A 39 -4.33 -4.67 -3.05
CA GLN A 39 -3.09 -4.26 -2.36
C GLN A 39 -3.07 -4.76 -0.90
N ASP A 40 -4.20 -4.68 -0.21
CA ASP A 40 -4.34 -5.19 1.16
C ASP A 40 -4.10 -6.70 1.25
N ARG A 41 -4.69 -7.47 0.36
CA ARG A 41 -4.54 -8.94 0.35
C ARG A 41 -3.15 -9.42 -0.05
N GLU A 42 -2.50 -8.75 -1.01
CA GLU A 42 -1.21 -9.19 -1.56
C GLU A 42 -0.01 -8.69 -0.73
N VAL A 43 -0.12 -7.50 -0.15
CA VAL A 43 0.99 -6.81 0.52
C VAL A 43 0.65 -6.47 1.97
N GLY A 44 -0.59 -6.07 2.26
CA GLY A 44 -1.04 -5.65 3.59
C GLY A 44 -0.62 -4.23 3.98
N ASP A 45 -0.01 -3.49 3.06
CA ASP A 45 0.43 -2.10 3.28
C ASP A 45 0.32 -1.28 1.99
N GLY A 46 0.28 0.05 2.12
CA GLY A 46 0.20 0.95 0.98
C GLY A 46 -1.18 1.02 0.31
N THR A 47 -2.23 0.59 0.97
CA THR A 47 -3.62 0.54 0.48
C THR A 47 -4.14 1.90 0.02
N THR A 48 -3.82 2.96 0.75
CA THR A 48 -4.15 4.35 0.39
C THR A 48 -3.21 4.86 -0.70
N SER A 49 -1.91 4.57 -0.60
CA SER A 49 -0.88 5.07 -1.52
C SER A 49 -1.11 4.59 -2.95
N VAL A 50 -1.50 3.32 -3.14
CA VAL A 50 -1.77 2.76 -4.46
C VAL A 50 -2.97 3.45 -5.14
N VAL A 51 -4.00 3.79 -4.37
CA VAL A 51 -5.19 4.49 -4.89
C VAL A 51 -4.86 5.93 -5.25
N ILE A 52 -4.09 6.64 -4.42
CA ILE A 52 -3.66 8.01 -4.71
C ILE A 52 -2.81 8.04 -5.98
N LEU A 53 -1.87 7.11 -6.13
CA LEU A 53 -1.03 6.99 -7.32
C LEU A 53 -1.88 6.71 -8.57
N ALA A 54 -2.81 5.76 -8.49
CA ALA A 54 -3.71 5.44 -9.60
C ALA A 54 -4.60 6.62 -9.98
N ALA A 55 -5.14 7.35 -9.00
CA ALA A 55 -5.96 8.54 -9.24
C ALA A 55 -5.16 9.65 -9.91
N GLU A 56 -3.92 9.91 -9.48
CA GLU A 56 -3.06 10.93 -10.12
C GLU A 56 -2.68 10.52 -11.55
N LEU A 57 -2.37 9.25 -11.81
CA LEU A 57 -2.12 8.75 -13.16
C LEU A 57 -3.35 8.91 -14.06
N LEU A 58 -4.54 8.60 -13.56
CA LEU A 58 -5.80 8.79 -14.30
C LEU A 58 -6.08 10.26 -14.59
N LYS A 59 -5.82 11.15 -13.62
CA LYS A 59 -5.95 12.59 -13.80
C LYS A 59 -5.04 13.10 -14.92
N ARG A 60 -3.77 12.71 -14.91
CA ARG A 60 -2.80 13.05 -15.95
C ARG A 60 -3.21 12.47 -17.33
N ALA A 61 -3.70 11.23 -17.36
CA ALA A 61 -4.22 10.63 -18.56
C ALA A 61 -5.39 11.42 -19.14
N ASN A 62 -6.31 11.87 -18.29
CA ASN A 62 -7.46 12.68 -18.71
C ASN A 62 -7.04 14.01 -19.36
N ASP A 63 -6.01 14.67 -18.82
CA ASP A 63 -5.48 15.90 -19.42
C ASP A 63 -4.86 15.64 -20.80
N LEU A 64 -4.17 14.50 -20.97
CA LEU A 64 -3.65 14.09 -22.29
C LEU A 64 -4.78 13.79 -23.29
N VAL A 65 -5.85 13.13 -22.85
CA VAL A 65 -7.04 12.86 -23.69
C VAL A 65 -7.70 14.18 -24.12
N LYS A 66 -7.84 15.15 -23.22
CA LYS A 66 -8.33 16.50 -23.55
C LYS A 66 -7.47 17.19 -24.61
N ASN A 67 -6.17 16.93 -24.59
CA ASN A 67 -5.19 17.38 -25.60
C ASN A 67 -5.17 16.50 -26.86
N LYS A 68 -6.21 15.67 -27.08
CA LYS A 68 -6.40 14.80 -28.25
C LYS A 68 -5.36 13.69 -28.40
N VAL A 69 -4.62 13.32 -27.33
CA VAL A 69 -3.79 12.13 -27.36
C VAL A 69 -4.67 10.90 -27.23
N HIS A 70 -4.49 9.93 -28.12
CA HIS A 70 -5.32 8.73 -28.12
C HIS A 70 -5.08 7.87 -26.87
N PRO A 71 -6.10 7.34 -26.20
CA PRO A 71 -5.96 6.54 -24.99
C PRO A 71 -5.00 5.34 -25.11
N THR A 72 -4.99 4.69 -26.29
CA THR A 72 -4.06 3.58 -26.56
C THR A 72 -2.59 4.00 -26.44
N SER A 73 -2.24 5.20 -26.91
CA SER A 73 -0.87 5.73 -26.80
C SER A 73 -0.50 6.00 -25.35
N ILE A 74 -1.44 6.52 -24.56
CA ILE A 74 -1.25 6.74 -23.12
C ILE A 74 -1.03 5.42 -22.40
N MET A 75 -1.83 4.40 -22.68
CA MET A 75 -1.67 3.07 -22.10
C MET A 75 -0.33 2.43 -22.48
N ALA A 76 0.13 2.59 -23.73
CA ALA A 76 1.44 2.11 -24.16
C ALA A 76 2.57 2.80 -23.41
N GLY A 77 2.48 4.13 -23.22
CA GLY A 77 3.42 4.89 -22.42
C GLY A 77 3.46 4.45 -20.96
N TYR A 78 2.31 4.22 -20.32
CA TYR A 78 2.27 3.73 -18.93
C TYR A 78 2.84 2.33 -18.78
N ARG A 79 2.62 1.42 -19.74
CA ARG A 79 3.25 0.09 -19.72
C ARG A 79 4.77 0.17 -19.83
N MET A 80 5.28 1.06 -20.65
CA MET A 80 6.73 1.31 -20.77
C MET A 80 7.28 1.88 -19.47
N ALA A 81 6.64 2.90 -18.91
CA ALA A 81 7.02 3.50 -17.64
C ALA A 81 7.02 2.49 -16.49
N LEU A 82 6.01 1.61 -16.42
CA LEU A 82 5.95 0.53 -15.44
C LEU A 82 7.17 -0.39 -15.56
N LYS A 83 7.49 -0.85 -16.78
CA LYS A 83 8.65 -1.74 -17.03
C LYS A 83 9.95 -1.10 -16.57
N GLU A 84 10.18 0.17 -16.94
CA GLU A 84 11.40 0.89 -16.57
C GLU A 84 11.46 1.18 -15.06
N SER A 85 10.33 1.51 -14.43
CA SER A 85 10.25 1.73 -12.98
C SER A 85 10.59 0.44 -12.21
N VAL A 86 10.05 -0.70 -12.60
CA VAL A 86 10.35 -2.00 -11.98
C VAL A 86 11.84 -2.35 -12.16
N ASN A 87 12.38 -2.16 -13.35
CA ASN A 87 13.80 -2.39 -13.62
C ASN A 87 14.70 -1.49 -12.75
N PHE A 88 14.34 -0.22 -12.62
CA PHE A 88 15.09 0.73 -11.79
C PHE A 88 15.05 0.34 -10.31
N ILE A 89 13.87 0.00 -9.78
CA ILE A 89 13.70 -0.47 -8.40
C ILE A 89 14.59 -1.70 -8.14
N GLN A 90 14.52 -2.70 -9.04
CA GLN A 90 15.27 -3.94 -8.87
C GLN A 90 16.78 -3.76 -8.94
N LYS A 91 17.28 -2.86 -9.79
CA LYS A 91 18.71 -2.66 -10.02
C LYS A 91 19.35 -1.67 -9.06
N SER A 92 18.59 -0.64 -8.65
CA SER A 92 19.15 0.52 -7.99
C SER A 92 18.63 0.75 -6.57
N LEU A 93 17.42 0.30 -6.25
CA LEU A 93 16.80 0.60 -4.95
C LEU A 93 16.75 -0.60 -4.01
N ILE A 94 16.78 -1.84 -4.53
CA ILE A 94 16.76 -3.03 -3.67
C ILE A 94 18.15 -3.26 -3.08
N VAL A 95 18.23 -3.17 -1.78
CA VAL A 95 19.42 -3.58 -1.01
C VAL A 95 19.18 -4.99 -0.47
N ARG A 96 19.98 -5.95 -0.95
CA ARG A 96 19.94 -7.34 -0.45
C ARG A 96 20.96 -7.49 0.65
N GLN A 97 20.50 -7.81 1.85
CA GLN A 97 21.36 -8.16 2.99
C GLN A 97 21.31 -9.67 3.19
N ALA A 98 22.49 -10.30 3.23
CA ALA A 98 22.60 -11.74 3.47
C ALA A 98 22.22 -12.11 4.92
N GLN A 99 22.46 -11.20 5.85
CA GLN A 99 22.02 -11.31 7.25
C GLN A 99 21.48 -9.96 7.71
N LEU A 100 20.25 -9.96 8.22
CA LEU A 100 19.64 -8.80 8.85
C LEU A 100 20.12 -8.73 10.29
N SER A 101 20.68 -7.59 10.68
CA SER A 101 20.96 -7.33 12.10
C SER A 101 19.65 -7.20 12.88
N ASP A 102 19.71 -7.46 14.16
CA ASP A 102 18.56 -7.31 15.06
C ASP A 102 17.98 -5.90 15.01
N GLU A 103 18.84 -4.92 14.92
CA GLU A 103 18.47 -3.53 14.80
C GLU A 103 17.72 -3.25 13.47
N SER A 104 18.17 -3.82 12.36
CA SER A 104 17.50 -3.67 11.05
C SER A 104 16.09 -4.27 11.04
N ILE A 105 15.92 -5.43 11.71
CA ILE A 105 14.61 -6.08 11.85
C ILE A 105 13.69 -5.21 12.72
N LEU A 106 14.20 -4.67 13.82
CA LEU A 106 13.45 -3.78 14.71
C LEU A 106 12.99 -2.52 13.97
N GLN A 107 13.91 -1.87 13.25
CA GLN A 107 13.58 -0.67 12.45
C GLN A 107 12.55 -0.95 11.37
N ALA A 108 12.61 -2.10 10.69
CA ALA A 108 11.61 -2.51 9.71
C ALA A 108 10.23 -2.70 10.37
N ALA A 109 10.19 -3.33 11.56
CA ALA A 109 8.95 -3.50 12.32
C ALA A 109 8.38 -2.13 12.76
N MET A 110 9.21 -1.22 13.26
CA MET A 110 8.80 0.14 13.64
C MET A 110 8.22 0.90 12.45
N THR A 111 8.86 0.81 11.28
CA THR A 111 8.38 1.47 10.05
C THR A 111 7.01 0.94 9.64
N SER A 112 6.82 -0.38 9.64
CA SER A 112 5.54 -1.02 9.29
C SER A 112 4.41 -0.66 10.25
N MET A 113 4.74 -0.45 11.54
CA MET A 113 3.76 -0.12 12.59
C MET A 113 3.60 1.39 12.83
N SER A 114 4.13 2.26 11.97
CA SER A 114 4.07 3.72 12.11
C SER A 114 2.67 4.29 11.83
N SER A 115 1.66 3.77 12.54
CA SER A 115 0.29 4.28 12.53
C SER A 115 0.06 5.28 13.65
N LYS A 116 -0.96 6.14 13.51
CA LYS A 116 -1.32 7.11 14.56
C LYS A 116 -1.65 6.46 15.91
N LEU A 117 -2.13 5.22 15.89
CA LEU A 117 -2.50 4.49 17.11
C LEU A 117 -1.27 3.98 17.87
N LEU A 118 -0.23 3.56 17.16
CA LEU A 118 0.95 2.90 17.74
C LEU A 118 2.19 3.80 17.80
N ALA A 119 2.17 4.97 17.15
CA ALA A 119 3.34 5.83 17.02
C ALA A 119 3.97 6.24 18.35
N ALA A 120 3.16 6.45 19.39
CA ALA A 120 3.65 6.86 20.72
C ALA A 120 4.42 5.74 21.43
N GLU A 121 4.13 4.47 21.15
CA GLU A 121 4.69 3.29 21.81
C GLU A 121 5.33 2.33 20.79
N SER A 122 5.84 2.88 19.69
CA SER A 122 6.37 2.08 18.56
C SER A 122 7.52 1.16 18.96
N ASP A 123 8.42 1.62 19.85
CA ASP A 123 9.54 0.82 20.35
C ASP A 123 9.07 -0.41 21.13
N PHE A 124 8.08 -0.23 22.00
CA PHE A 124 7.52 -1.32 22.81
C PHE A 124 6.87 -2.38 21.90
N PHE A 125 5.99 -1.96 21.02
CA PHE A 125 5.28 -2.89 20.13
C PHE A 125 6.21 -3.56 19.11
N ALA A 126 7.21 -2.85 18.57
CA ALA A 126 8.17 -3.41 17.65
C ALA A 126 9.01 -4.52 18.33
N ASN A 127 9.52 -4.27 19.52
CA ASN A 127 10.24 -5.28 20.31
C ASN A 127 9.38 -6.50 20.61
N MET A 128 8.14 -6.31 21.00
CA MET A 128 7.18 -7.38 21.26
C MET A 128 6.94 -8.25 20.02
N VAL A 129 6.68 -7.62 18.87
CA VAL A 129 6.42 -8.33 17.60
C VAL A 129 7.66 -9.08 17.14
N VAL A 130 8.84 -8.45 17.15
CA VAL A 130 10.10 -9.10 16.74
C VAL A 130 10.41 -10.30 17.65
N THR A 131 10.21 -10.17 18.94
CA THR A 131 10.41 -11.27 19.90
C THR A 131 9.46 -12.43 19.65
N ALA A 132 8.16 -12.13 19.44
CA ALA A 132 7.14 -13.14 19.12
C ALA A 132 7.46 -13.88 17.81
N MET A 133 7.80 -13.13 16.75
CA MET A 133 8.15 -13.71 15.45
C MET A 133 9.40 -14.59 15.49
N ARG A 134 10.39 -14.23 16.30
CA ARG A 134 11.57 -15.09 16.53
C ARG A 134 11.22 -16.39 17.25
N GLY A 135 10.28 -16.33 18.19
CA GLY A 135 9.81 -17.52 18.91
C GLY A 135 9.12 -18.55 18.02
N VAL A 136 8.48 -18.10 16.93
CA VAL A 136 7.76 -18.98 15.99
C VAL A 136 8.54 -19.26 14.70
N LYS A 137 9.68 -18.61 14.50
CA LYS A 137 10.51 -18.82 13.30
C LYS A 137 11.03 -20.26 13.27
N MET A 138 10.60 -21.02 12.24
CA MET A 138 11.14 -22.33 11.94
C MET A 138 12.18 -22.20 10.80
N THR A 139 13.35 -22.81 11.01
CA THR A 139 14.35 -22.92 9.95
C THR A 139 14.14 -24.27 9.29
N ASN A 140 13.71 -24.29 8.04
CA ASN A 140 13.69 -25.53 7.26
C ASN A 140 15.14 -25.94 7.00
N ALA A 141 15.47 -27.18 7.35
CA ALA A 141 16.77 -27.79 7.10
C ALA A 141 16.99 -28.08 5.61
#